data_7dd5a1402af9007c6e9595843a458596
#
_entry.id   7dd5a1402af9007c6e9595843a458596
#
_cell.length_a   1.000
_cell.length_b   1.000
_cell.length_c   1.000
_cell.angle_alpha   90.00
_cell.angle_beta   90.00
_cell.angle_gamma   90.00
#
_symmetry.space_group_name_H-M   'P 1'
#
loop_
_entity.id
_entity.type
_entity.pdbx_description
1 polymer ?
#
loop_
_entity_poly.entity_id
_entity_poly.type
_entity_poly.pdbx_seq_one_letter_code
_entity_poly.pdbx_strand_id
1 'polypeptide(L)'
;MLLTREYIDKAFWQKLIAIGLPVSLQSMLFALLGVVDIFMVSLLGESATAAVGVGNRIFFFNLAVVFGLCGAVTVLASQYYGSGNMAGIRRTLAQSWCISILVTLPFIVLYAIFDEEIVSFMSDDPEYVTYARDYLVVTGFSLIATAIVVPIEAVLRSVGQTKLATNVSISAIVVNVVLNSVLIFGLFGFPQWGVFGAAVGTFVSRFFQTAVLIYFFCKRYAHLIPTKFDWAQGRLKQYRQKYFKVSLPMLVHDALWTGGLIVYSIIYGQLGVSELAIISFLSPIEGVLISTFMGFAVAASVLLGNDIGAKHYDRVEKTAWWYVLTSAILATLLFFLVWLSSPLIHHLLVLSPLTDAEMALNVCLVMALGMILRVFNMVGIGGVLKSGADIRYSIFIDTFGQWAIGIPLTYYTGMVLGLPLHFALMSLLAEEFVKGVLTTYRIQSKRWINNMVEDDQVVTV
;
A
#
# COMPACT_ATOMS: atom_id res chain seq x y z
N MET A 1 -3.29 -25.00 -22.00
CA MET A 1 -3.25 -25.87 -20.80
C MET A 1 -2.72 -25.07 -19.59
N LEU A 2 -3.34 -23.89 -19.36
CA LEU A 2 -2.86 -22.91 -18.36
C LEU A 2 -3.46 -23.12 -16.95
N LEU A 3 -4.52 -23.91 -16.82
CA LEU A 3 -5.24 -24.15 -15.57
C LEU A 3 -5.27 -25.64 -15.24
N THR A 4 -4.19 -26.14 -14.66
CA THR A 4 -4.19 -27.47 -14.05
C THR A 4 -4.57 -27.36 -12.58
N ARG A 5 -5.41 -28.29 -12.07
CA ARG A 5 -5.79 -28.34 -10.65
C ARG A 5 -4.81 -29.13 -9.78
N GLU A 6 -3.67 -29.55 -10.35
CA GLU A 6 -2.70 -30.45 -9.72
C GLU A 6 -2.18 -29.95 -8.35
N TYR A 7 -1.99 -28.62 -8.22
CA TYR A 7 -1.48 -28.00 -6.98
C TYR A 7 -2.54 -27.16 -6.24
N ILE A 8 -3.80 -27.25 -6.69
CA ILE A 8 -4.92 -26.46 -6.11
C ILE A 8 -5.73 -27.39 -5.19
N ASP A 9 -5.12 -27.68 -4.08
CA ASP A 9 -5.68 -28.50 -3.02
C ASP A 9 -6.20 -27.62 -1.85
N LYS A 10 -6.72 -28.27 -0.82
CA LYS A 10 -7.16 -27.59 0.40
C LYS A 10 -6.03 -26.79 1.06
N ALA A 11 -4.79 -27.26 0.97
CA ALA A 11 -3.64 -26.59 1.56
C ALA A 11 -3.29 -25.28 0.81
N PHE A 12 -3.47 -25.23 -0.50
CA PHE A 12 -3.34 -24.01 -1.28
C PHE A 12 -4.29 -22.92 -0.77
N TRP A 13 -5.58 -23.23 -0.67
CA TRP A 13 -6.60 -22.27 -0.21
C TRP A 13 -6.37 -21.86 1.26
N GLN A 14 -6.01 -22.80 2.10
CA GLN A 14 -5.68 -22.50 3.51
C GLN A 14 -4.50 -21.54 3.62
N LYS A 15 -3.43 -21.71 2.86
CA LYS A 15 -2.28 -20.81 2.85
C LYS A 15 -2.62 -19.43 2.27
N LEU A 16 -3.38 -19.40 1.17
CA LEU A 16 -3.84 -18.15 0.56
C LEU A 16 -4.66 -17.32 1.56
N ILE A 17 -5.64 -17.95 2.22
CA ILE A 17 -6.50 -17.28 3.21
C ILE A 17 -5.71 -16.92 4.47
N ALA A 18 -4.80 -17.78 4.93
CA ALA A 18 -4.02 -17.53 6.15
C ALA A 18 -3.08 -16.32 6.03
N ILE A 19 -2.61 -16.00 4.82
CA ILE A 19 -1.80 -14.81 4.56
C ILE A 19 -2.69 -13.67 4.07
N GLY A 20 -3.54 -13.92 3.08
CA GLY A 20 -4.31 -12.89 2.40
C GLY A 20 -5.33 -12.20 3.30
N LEU A 21 -6.16 -12.96 4.01
CA LEU A 21 -7.23 -12.39 4.82
C LEU A 21 -6.73 -11.47 5.95
N PRO A 22 -5.71 -11.84 6.75
CA PRO A 22 -5.18 -10.93 7.76
C PRO A 22 -4.60 -9.64 7.15
N VAL A 23 -3.88 -9.74 6.03
CA VAL A 23 -3.29 -8.57 5.36
C VAL A 23 -4.39 -7.68 4.75
N SER A 24 -5.41 -8.26 4.11
CA SER A 24 -6.57 -7.51 3.60
C SER A 24 -7.28 -6.76 4.73
N LEU A 25 -7.55 -7.44 5.85
CA LEU A 25 -8.18 -6.83 7.03
C LEU A 25 -7.33 -5.68 7.59
N GLN A 26 -6.03 -5.88 7.73
CA GLN A 26 -5.11 -4.84 8.17
C GLN A 26 -5.14 -3.62 7.23
N SER A 27 -5.03 -3.84 5.92
CA SER A 27 -5.04 -2.77 4.92
C SER A 27 -6.36 -2.01 4.88
N MET A 28 -7.48 -2.72 4.96
CA MET A 28 -8.83 -2.13 5.02
C MET A 28 -8.99 -1.26 6.27
N LEU A 29 -8.57 -1.75 7.43
CA LEU A 29 -8.66 -0.98 8.68
C LEU A 29 -7.75 0.25 8.67
N PHE A 30 -6.58 0.19 8.03
CA PHE A 30 -5.75 1.39 7.82
C PHE A 30 -6.43 2.42 6.92
N ALA A 31 -7.08 1.99 5.85
CA ALA A 31 -7.83 2.91 4.98
C ALA A 31 -9.00 3.54 5.73
N LEU A 32 -9.75 2.77 6.51
CA LEU A 32 -10.82 3.28 7.36
C LEU A 32 -10.33 4.23 8.45
N LEU A 33 -9.17 3.95 9.07
CA LEU A 33 -8.58 4.82 10.08
C LEU A 33 -8.32 6.21 9.52
N GLY A 34 -7.78 6.32 8.30
CA GLY A 34 -7.57 7.63 7.66
C GLY A 34 -8.86 8.43 7.49
N VAL A 35 -9.98 7.76 7.18
CA VAL A 35 -11.31 8.40 7.10
C VAL A 35 -11.79 8.86 8.48
N VAL A 36 -11.64 8.01 9.50
CA VAL A 36 -12.03 8.31 10.89
C VAL A 36 -11.22 9.49 11.42
N ASP A 37 -9.91 9.53 11.21
CA ASP A 37 -9.04 10.62 11.67
C ASP A 37 -9.47 11.97 11.07
N ILE A 38 -9.71 12.01 9.75
CA ILE A 38 -10.18 13.23 9.07
C ILE A 38 -11.56 13.64 9.61
N PHE A 39 -12.47 12.68 9.80
CA PHE A 39 -13.80 12.95 10.35
C PHE A 39 -13.73 13.55 11.76
N MET A 40 -12.90 12.99 12.64
CA MET A 40 -12.75 13.51 14.02
C MET A 40 -12.20 14.93 14.04
N VAL A 41 -11.21 15.22 13.16
CA VAL A 41 -10.62 16.55 13.07
C VAL A 41 -11.55 17.57 12.39
N SER A 42 -12.41 17.13 11.47
CA SER A 42 -13.36 18.00 10.77
C SER A 42 -14.35 18.68 11.74
N LEU A 43 -14.58 18.09 12.90
CA LEU A 43 -15.40 18.68 13.96
C LEU A 43 -14.73 19.88 14.66
N LEU A 44 -13.42 20.12 14.42
CA LEU A 44 -12.68 21.28 14.97
C LEU A 44 -12.70 22.49 14.03
N GLY A 45 -13.14 22.32 12.77
CA GLY A 45 -13.25 23.39 11.78
C GLY A 45 -12.44 23.17 10.51
N GLU A 46 -12.54 24.13 9.59
CA GLU A 46 -11.95 24.01 8.24
C GLU A 46 -10.42 24.09 8.27
N SER A 47 -9.82 25.03 9.01
CA SER A 47 -8.36 25.18 9.12
C SER A 47 -7.71 23.92 9.70
N ALA A 48 -8.33 23.33 10.74
CA ALA A 48 -7.86 22.07 11.33
C ALA A 48 -7.92 20.90 10.34
N THR A 49 -9.04 20.80 9.60
CA THR A 49 -9.23 19.74 8.59
C THR A 49 -8.22 19.86 7.46
N ALA A 50 -8.00 21.08 6.95
CA ALA A 50 -7.00 21.35 5.92
C ALA A 50 -5.59 21.00 6.39
N ALA A 51 -5.22 21.41 7.60
CA ALA A 51 -3.92 21.15 8.20
C ALA A 51 -3.60 19.65 8.32
N VAL A 52 -4.54 18.87 8.87
CA VAL A 52 -4.38 17.41 8.99
C VAL A 52 -4.43 16.74 7.62
N GLY A 53 -5.26 17.22 6.71
CA GLY A 53 -5.31 16.70 5.34
C GLY A 53 -3.98 16.82 4.60
N VAL A 54 -3.31 17.97 4.70
CA VAL A 54 -1.97 18.21 4.13
C VAL A 54 -0.92 17.37 4.85
N GLY A 55 -0.93 17.39 6.19
CA GLY A 55 -0.01 16.61 6.99
C GLY A 55 -0.07 15.10 6.67
N ASN A 56 -1.28 14.55 6.49
CA ASN A 56 -1.48 13.17 6.09
C ASN A 56 -0.92 12.88 4.68
N ARG A 57 -1.04 13.80 3.73
CA ARG A 57 -0.45 13.62 2.37
C ARG A 57 1.08 13.57 2.44
N ILE A 58 1.70 14.44 3.22
CA ILE A 58 3.15 14.46 3.44
C ILE A 58 3.58 13.17 4.14
N PHE A 59 2.87 12.75 5.17
CA PHE A 59 3.13 11.49 5.88
C PHE A 59 2.98 10.27 4.95
N PHE A 60 1.94 10.24 4.11
CA PHE A 60 1.71 9.17 3.14
C PHE A 60 2.84 9.06 2.10
N PHE A 61 3.38 10.19 1.65
CA PHE A 61 4.54 10.19 0.76
C PHE A 61 5.75 9.48 1.40
N ASN A 62 6.07 9.80 2.66
CA ASN A 62 7.14 9.12 3.38
C ASN A 62 6.87 7.63 3.59
N LEU A 63 5.61 7.30 3.90
CA LEU A 63 5.18 5.92 4.05
C LEU A 63 5.38 5.14 2.76
N ALA A 64 5.04 5.72 1.61
CA ALA A 64 5.26 5.11 0.30
C ALA A 64 6.75 4.86 0.02
N VAL A 65 7.64 5.81 0.38
CA VAL A 65 9.10 5.63 0.29
C VAL A 65 9.57 4.43 1.12
N VAL A 66 9.11 4.32 2.38
CA VAL A 66 9.47 3.20 3.26
C VAL A 66 8.91 1.89 2.73
N PHE A 67 7.67 1.86 2.24
CA PHE A 67 7.06 0.66 1.65
C PHE A 67 7.77 0.22 0.36
N GLY A 68 8.14 1.16 -0.52
CA GLY A 68 8.91 0.85 -1.72
C GLY A 68 10.25 0.17 -1.38
N LEU A 69 10.98 0.73 -0.40
CA LEU A 69 12.24 0.14 0.07
C LEU A 69 12.02 -1.24 0.74
N CYS A 70 10.97 -1.39 1.54
CA CYS A 70 10.66 -2.62 2.24
C CYS A 70 10.01 -3.69 1.35
N GLY A 71 9.50 -3.33 0.18
CA GLY A 71 9.03 -4.29 -0.81
C GLY A 71 10.10 -5.33 -1.18
N ALA A 72 11.37 -4.91 -1.24
CA ALA A 72 12.50 -5.82 -1.42
C ALA A 72 12.62 -6.87 -0.31
N VAL A 73 12.22 -6.55 0.92
CA VAL A 73 12.20 -7.52 2.02
C VAL A 73 11.22 -8.65 1.73
N THR A 74 10.01 -8.31 1.27
CA THR A 74 9.00 -9.32 0.95
C THR A 74 9.51 -10.26 -0.15
N VAL A 75 10.13 -9.74 -1.21
CA VAL A 75 10.66 -10.54 -2.32
C VAL A 75 11.82 -11.42 -1.88
N LEU A 76 12.85 -10.83 -1.27
CA LEU A 76 14.06 -11.56 -0.88
C LEU A 76 13.81 -12.53 0.28
N ALA A 77 13.09 -12.08 1.33
CA ALA A 77 12.84 -12.93 2.49
C ALA A 77 11.93 -14.12 2.17
N SER A 78 10.95 -13.98 1.25
CA SER A 78 10.14 -15.12 0.83
C SER A 78 10.98 -16.15 0.07
N GLN A 79 11.85 -15.72 -0.85
CA GLN A 79 12.76 -16.65 -1.56
C GLN A 79 13.79 -17.26 -0.61
N TYR A 80 14.38 -16.52 0.34
CA TYR A 80 15.25 -17.08 1.37
C TYR A 80 14.52 -18.07 2.27
N TYR A 81 13.25 -17.80 2.62
CA TYR A 81 12.46 -18.74 3.39
C TYR A 81 12.23 -20.05 2.63
N GLY A 82 11.87 -19.96 1.35
CA GLY A 82 11.70 -21.11 0.48
C GLY A 82 12.96 -21.95 0.32
N SER A 83 14.13 -21.31 0.25
CA SER A 83 15.44 -22.00 0.18
C SER A 83 15.95 -22.52 1.54
N GLY A 84 15.24 -22.26 2.64
CA GLY A 84 15.67 -22.62 4.00
C GLY A 84 16.78 -21.73 4.57
N ASN A 85 17.19 -20.67 3.89
CA ASN A 85 18.28 -19.79 4.29
C ASN A 85 17.83 -18.71 5.28
N MET A 86 17.73 -19.06 6.57
CA MET A 86 17.32 -18.13 7.63
C MET A 86 18.33 -16.98 7.84
N ALA A 87 19.61 -17.20 7.59
CA ALA A 87 20.62 -16.14 7.65
C ALA A 87 20.38 -15.07 6.57
N GLY A 88 19.92 -15.46 5.39
CA GLY A 88 19.52 -14.55 4.33
C GLY A 88 18.36 -13.64 4.75
N ILE A 89 17.36 -14.19 5.44
CA ILE A 89 16.23 -13.41 5.99
C ILE A 89 16.74 -12.39 7.01
N ARG A 90 17.57 -12.82 7.97
CA ARG A 90 18.13 -11.93 9.01
C ARG A 90 18.98 -10.81 8.41
N ARG A 91 19.83 -11.12 7.42
CA ARG A 91 20.63 -10.12 6.70
C ARG A 91 19.73 -9.10 5.97
N THR A 92 18.70 -9.58 5.29
CA THR A 92 17.73 -8.72 4.58
C THR A 92 17.01 -7.79 5.55
N LEU A 93 16.60 -8.29 6.72
CA LEU A 93 15.98 -7.47 7.77
C LEU A 93 16.95 -6.40 8.29
N ALA A 94 18.19 -6.77 8.59
CA ALA A 94 19.22 -5.82 9.05
C ALA A 94 19.46 -4.71 8.02
N GLN A 95 19.57 -5.06 6.74
CA GLN A 95 19.74 -4.09 5.65
C GLN A 95 18.54 -3.16 5.54
N SER A 96 17.32 -3.71 5.61
CA SER A 96 16.10 -2.92 5.53
C SER A 96 16.00 -1.92 6.68
N TRP A 97 16.29 -2.31 7.92
CA TRP A 97 16.32 -1.38 9.05
C TRP A 97 17.34 -0.25 8.85
N CYS A 98 18.59 -0.59 8.45
CA CYS A 98 19.59 0.45 8.17
C CYS A 98 19.10 1.45 7.13
N ILE A 99 18.56 0.94 6.00
CA ILE A 99 18.18 1.79 4.88
C ILE A 99 16.92 2.59 5.20
N SER A 100 15.91 1.97 5.81
CA SER A 100 14.67 2.66 6.19
C SER A 100 14.93 3.78 7.20
N ILE A 101 15.75 3.54 8.22
CA ILE A 101 16.12 4.56 9.19
C ILE A 101 16.95 5.67 8.51
N LEU A 102 17.96 5.31 7.69
CA LEU A 102 18.81 6.28 7.01
C LEU A 102 18.01 7.20 6.07
N VAL A 103 17.01 6.66 5.38
CA VAL A 103 16.15 7.43 4.47
C VAL A 103 15.10 8.25 5.24
N THR A 104 14.63 7.76 6.37
CA THR A 104 13.61 8.44 7.18
C THR A 104 14.18 9.63 7.97
N LEU A 105 15.42 9.52 8.48
CA LEU A 105 16.05 10.57 9.29
C LEU A 105 16.10 11.95 8.61
N PRO A 106 16.51 12.10 7.33
CA PRO A 106 16.48 13.38 6.66
C PRO A 106 15.09 14.04 6.63
N PHE A 107 14.02 13.25 6.47
CA PHE A 107 12.66 13.79 6.49
C PHE A 107 12.27 14.28 7.87
N ILE A 108 12.64 13.56 8.93
CA ILE A 108 12.38 13.99 10.31
C ILE A 108 13.11 15.30 10.60
N VAL A 109 14.38 15.39 10.20
CA VAL A 109 15.19 16.62 10.35
C VAL A 109 14.56 17.77 9.54
N LEU A 110 14.13 17.49 8.31
CA LEU A 110 13.46 18.47 7.45
C LEU A 110 12.18 19.02 8.11
N TYR A 111 11.35 18.13 8.66
CA TYR A 111 10.10 18.51 9.33
C TYR A 111 10.31 19.19 10.68
N ALA A 112 11.42 18.95 11.35
CA ALA A 112 11.72 19.58 12.63
C ALA A 112 12.40 20.96 12.47
N ILE A 113 13.05 21.24 11.33
CA ILE A 113 13.82 22.48 11.11
C ILE A 113 13.05 23.43 10.17
N PHE A 114 12.38 22.90 9.16
CA PHE A 114 11.69 23.63 8.09
C PHE A 114 10.17 23.43 8.15
N ASP A 115 9.63 23.23 9.37
CA ASP A 115 8.22 22.96 9.62
C ASP A 115 7.34 24.10 9.07
N GLU A 116 7.65 25.34 9.41
CA GLU A 116 6.89 26.54 9.01
C GLU A 116 6.98 26.80 7.50
N GLU A 117 8.16 26.71 6.91
CA GLU A 117 8.38 26.92 5.47
C GLU A 117 7.63 25.88 4.62
N ILE A 118 7.59 24.61 5.08
CA ILE A 118 6.88 23.55 4.35
C ILE A 118 5.39 23.78 4.35
N VAL A 119 4.80 24.17 5.48
CA VAL A 119 3.35 24.33 5.59
C VAL A 119 2.87 25.67 5.02
N SER A 120 3.66 26.74 5.14
CA SER A 120 3.36 28.06 4.58
C SER A 120 3.35 28.06 3.04
N PHE A 121 4.06 27.11 2.40
CA PHE A 121 3.97 26.93 0.96
C PHE A 121 2.54 26.59 0.47
N MET A 122 1.70 26.04 1.36
CA MET A 122 0.32 25.66 1.03
C MET A 122 -0.71 26.74 1.37
N SER A 123 -0.49 27.49 2.47
CA SER A 123 -1.40 28.56 2.92
C SER A 123 -0.69 29.47 3.92
N ASP A 124 -0.97 30.77 3.82
CA ASP A 124 -0.47 31.81 4.75
C ASP A 124 -1.42 32.04 5.93
N ASP A 125 -2.52 31.31 6.06
CA ASP A 125 -3.45 31.41 7.20
C ASP A 125 -2.74 31.02 8.50
N PRO A 126 -2.63 31.95 9.50
CA PRO A 126 -1.89 31.69 10.73
C PRO A 126 -2.42 30.50 11.55
N GLU A 127 -3.75 30.29 11.54
CA GLU A 127 -4.36 29.16 12.25
C GLU A 127 -4.00 27.82 11.59
N TYR A 128 -4.12 27.77 10.25
CA TYR A 128 -3.70 26.62 9.46
C TYR A 128 -2.22 26.30 9.67
N VAL A 129 -1.34 27.30 9.57
CA VAL A 129 0.12 27.12 9.72
C VAL A 129 0.45 26.53 11.09
N THR A 130 -0.18 27.06 12.17
CA THR A 130 0.01 26.53 13.52
C THR A 130 -0.39 25.08 13.63
N TYR A 131 -1.57 24.71 13.17
CA TYR A 131 -2.06 23.33 13.23
C TYR A 131 -1.25 22.38 12.35
N ALA A 132 -0.90 22.78 11.14
CA ALA A 132 -0.17 21.96 10.19
C ALA A 132 1.28 21.71 10.66
N ARG A 133 1.93 22.71 11.23
CA ARG A 133 3.26 22.64 11.84
C ARG A 133 3.26 21.63 13.00
N ASP A 134 2.38 21.82 13.98
CA ASP A 134 2.29 20.94 15.16
C ASP A 134 2.02 19.50 14.74
N TYR A 135 1.13 19.30 13.78
CA TYR A 135 0.81 17.98 13.26
C TYR A 135 2.00 17.34 12.54
N LEU A 136 2.68 18.10 11.66
CA LEU A 136 3.79 17.60 10.85
C LEU A 136 4.99 17.19 11.70
N VAL A 137 5.37 18.03 12.67
CA VAL A 137 6.52 17.74 13.55
C VAL A 137 6.28 16.48 14.38
N VAL A 138 5.16 16.41 15.08
CA VAL A 138 4.86 15.28 15.98
C VAL A 138 4.69 13.98 15.19
N THR A 139 3.93 13.99 14.09
CA THR A 139 3.75 12.79 13.26
C THR A 139 5.04 12.43 12.53
N GLY A 140 5.89 13.41 12.18
CA GLY A 140 7.21 13.20 11.60
C GLY A 140 8.09 12.30 12.46
N PHE A 141 8.13 12.48 13.76
CA PHE A 141 8.88 11.59 14.66
C PHE A 141 8.34 10.15 14.67
N SER A 142 7.07 9.92 14.39
CA SER A 142 6.50 8.58 14.30
C SER A 142 7.02 7.77 13.11
N LEU A 143 7.68 8.41 12.14
CA LEU A 143 8.32 7.72 11.01
C LEU A 143 9.45 6.78 11.45
N ILE A 144 10.12 7.04 12.58
CA ILE A 144 11.11 6.11 13.16
C ILE A 144 10.45 4.79 13.52
N ALA A 145 9.29 4.86 14.17
CA ALA A 145 8.50 3.69 14.52
C ALA A 145 8.10 2.89 13.26
N THR A 146 7.66 3.58 12.23
CA THR A 146 7.31 2.99 10.92
C THR A 146 8.51 2.32 10.25
N ALA A 147 9.68 2.97 10.26
CA ALA A 147 10.91 2.41 9.68
C ALA A 147 11.37 1.11 10.36
N ILE A 148 10.97 0.88 11.61
CA ILE A 148 11.26 -0.35 12.36
C ILE A 148 10.17 -1.41 12.13
N VAL A 149 8.90 -1.02 12.16
CA VAL A 149 7.74 -1.93 12.09
C VAL A 149 7.60 -2.56 10.71
N VAL A 150 7.66 -1.77 9.64
CA VAL A 150 7.37 -2.24 8.28
C VAL A 150 8.29 -3.39 7.83
N PRO A 151 9.62 -3.35 8.06
CA PRO A 151 10.49 -4.49 7.75
C PRO A 151 10.16 -5.75 8.55
N ILE A 152 9.81 -5.64 9.85
CA ILE A 152 9.42 -6.79 10.68
C ILE A 152 8.15 -7.43 10.13
N GLU A 153 7.15 -6.61 9.81
CA GLU A 153 5.90 -7.08 9.21
C GLU A 153 6.14 -7.79 7.87
N ALA A 154 7.03 -7.24 7.02
CA ALA A 154 7.38 -7.84 5.74
C ALA A 154 8.05 -9.21 5.93
N VAL A 155 8.97 -9.35 6.89
CA VAL A 155 9.60 -10.65 7.24
C VAL A 155 8.56 -11.63 7.78
N LEU A 156 7.70 -11.21 8.73
CA LEU A 156 6.67 -12.08 9.29
C LEU A 156 5.70 -12.57 8.20
N ARG A 157 5.30 -11.71 7.27
CA ARG A 157 4.50 -12.11 6.11
C ARG A 157 5.22 -13.11 5.22
N SER A 158 6.51 -12.91 4.96
CA SER A 158 7.33 -13.78 4.10
C SER A 158 7.49 -15.20 4.65
N VAL A 159 7.48 -15.36 5.97
CA VAL A 159 7.50 -16.67 6.64
C VAL A 159 6.10 -17.20 6.97
N GLY A 160 5.03 -16.57 6.47
CA GLY A 160 3.63 -16.99 6.67
C GLY A 160 3.05 -16.67 8.04
N GLN A 161 3.71 -15.84 8.85
CA GLN A 161 3.31 -15.51 10.23
C GLN A 161 2.58 -14.15 10.30
N THR A 162 1.55 -13.99 9.48
CA THR A 162 0.83 -12.72 9.33
C THR A 162 -0.02 -12.32 10.54
N LYS A 163 -0.56 -13.30 11.28
CA LYS A 163 -1.50 -13.04 12.38
C LYS A 163 -0.92 -12.13 13.46
N LEU A 164 0.36 -12.29 13.81
CA LEU A 164 0.99 -11.43 14.83
C LEU A 164 1.02 -9.98 14.37
N ALA A 165 1.54 -9.72 13.17
CA ALA A 165 1.63 -8.38 12.61
C ALA A 165 0.23 -7.74 12.54
N THR A 166 -0.76 -8.45 11.99
CA THR A 166 -2.13 -7.97 11.87
C THR A 166 -2.76 -7.64 13.22
N ASN A 167 -2.65 -8.53 14.21
CA ASN A 167 -3.26 -8.30 15.54
C ASN A 167 -2.63 -7.09 16.24
N VAL A 168 -1.30 -6.93 16.14
CA VAL A 168 -0.60 -5.76 16.72
C VAL A 168 -1.03 -4.48 16.02
N SER A 169 -1.13 -4.50 14.69
CA SER A 169 -1.60 -3.34 13.91
C SER A 169 -3.04 -2.97 14.25
N ILE A 170 -3.94 -3.94 14.36
CA ILE A 170 -5.32 -3.70 14.78
C ILE A 170 -5.37 -3.09 16.20
N SER A 171 -4.58 -3.61 17.13
CA SER A 171 -4.50 -3.06 18.48
C SER A 171 -4.00 -1.60 18.46
N ALA A 172 -3.02 -1.29 17.62
CA ALA A 172 -2.52 0.07 17.46
C ALA A 172 -3.58 1.03 16.86
N ILE A 173 -4.39 0.55 15.90
CA ILE A 173 -5.52 1.31 15.36
C ILE A 173 -6.54 1.62 16.45
N VAL A 174 -6.90 0.64 17.27
CA VAL A 174 -7.84 0.85 18.39
C VAL A 174 -7.26 1.87 19.37
N VAL A 175 -5.99 1.73 19.75
CA VAL A 175 -5.29 2.69 20.64
C VAL A 175 -5.30 4.10 20.02
N ASN A 176 -5.04 4.22 18.72
CA ASN A 176 -5.08 5.51 18.03
C ASN A 176 -6.46 6.16 18.09
N VAL A 177 -7.54 5.44 17.74
CA VAL A 177 -8.91 5.97 17.78
C VAL A 177 -9.29 6.39 19.20
N VAL A 178 -8.95 5.61 20.20
CA VAL A 178 -9.23 5.94 21.63
C VAL A 178 -8.44 7.19 22.04
N LEU A 179 -7.13 7.25 21.74
CA LEU A 179 -6.31 8.40 22.08
C LEU A 179 -6.77 9.68 21.36
N ASN A 180 -7.10 9.56 20.07
CA ASN A 180 -7.63 10.68 19.30
C ASN A 180 -8.93 11.18 19.92
N SER A 181 -9.87 10.29 20.27
CA SER A 181 -11.11 10.68 20.95
C SER A 181 -10.88 11.41 22.27
N VAL A 182 -9.92 10.93 23.06
CA VAL A 182 -9.59 11.53 24.36
C VAL A 182 -8.88 12.87 24.22
N LEU A 183 -7.85 12.94 23.36
CA LEU A 183 -6.96 14.10 23.26
C LEU A 183 -7.53 15.22 22.37
N ILE A 184 -8.28 14.88 21.32
CA ILE A 184 -8.90 15.87 20.44
C ILE A 184 -10.02 16.60 21.21
N PHE A 185 -10.88 15.85 21.90
CA PHE A 185 -12.09 16.40 22.52
C PHE A 185 -11.96 16.67 24.02
N GLY A 186 -10.84 16.33 24.66
CA GLY A 186 -10.61 16.55 26.09
C GLY A 186 -11.48 15.65 26.99
N LEU A 187 -11.74 14.40 26.61
CA LEU A 187 -12.56 13.50 27.38
C LEU A 187 -11.82 13.02 28.65
N PHE A 188 -12.58 12.56 29.64
CA PHE A 188 -12.08 12.03 30.92
C PHE A 188 -11.21 13.00 31.74
N GLY A 189 -11.38 14.33 31.56
CA GLY A 189 -10.62 15.35 32.29
C GLY A 189 -9.27 15.70 31.67
N PHE A 190 -8.95 15.16 30.50
CA PHE A 190 -7.78 15.61 29.73
C PHE A 190 -8.04 16.98 29.10
N PRO A 191 -7.00 17.81 28.90
CA PRO A 191 -7.15 19.06 28.17
C PRO A 191 -7.48 18.76 26.69
N GLN A 192 -8.32 19.63 26.11
CA GLN A 192 -8.64 19.57 24.68
C GLN A 192 -7.45 20.09 23.86
N TRP A 193 -6.70 19.16 23.25
CA TRP A 193 -5.52 19.48 22.45
C TRP A 193 -5.82 19.62 20.95
N GLY A 194 -7.05 19.35 20.51
CA GLY A 194 -7.44 19.52 19.12
C GLY A 194 -6.52 18.78 18.14
N VAL A 195 -5.98 19.50 17.15
CA VAL A 195 -5.09 18.94 16.12
C VAL A 195 -3.79 18.36 16.71
N PHE A 196 -3.21 19.04 17.69
CA PHE A 196 -2.03 18.53 18.40
C PHE A 196 -2.34 17.20 19.09
N GLY A 197 -3.55 17.04 19.66
CA GLY A 197 -4.04 15.78 20.24
C GLY A 197 -4.10 14.64 19.22
N ALA A 198 -4.55 14.91 18.00
CA ALA A 198 -4.54 13.93 16.89
C ALA A 198 -3.11 13.50 16.52
N ALA A 199 -2.17 14.43 16.46
CA ALA A 199 -0.77 14.17 16.19
C ALA A 199 -0.13 13.29 17.28
N VAL A 200 -0.37 13.62 18.55
CA VAL A 200 0.13 12.85 19.71
C VAL A 200 -0.52 11.46 19.75
N GLY A 201 -1.81 11.34 19.48
CA GLY A 201 -2.50 10.04 19.39
C GLY A 201 -1.87 9.13 18.33
N THR A 202 -1.55 9.69 17.16
CA THR A 202 -0.84 8.97 16.09
C THR A 202 0.58 8.58 16.53
N PHE A 203 1.32 9.49 17.10
CA PHE A 203 2.68 9.22 17.61
C PHE A 203 2.68 8.10 18.65
N VAL A 204 1.86 8.20 19.68
CA VAL A 204 1.80 7.21 20.77
C VAL A 204 1.36 5.84 20.26
N SER A 205 0.35 5.79 19.39
CA SER A 205 -0.14 4.51 18.82
C SER A 205 0.92 3.82 17.96
N ARG A 206 1.74 4.57 17.20
CA ARG A 206 2.86 4.02 16.40
C ARG A 206 3.98 3.49 17.29
N PHE A 207 4.34 4.18 18.36
CA PHE A 207 5.33 3.68 19.32
C PHE A 207 4.80 2.49 20.11
N PHE A 208 3.53 2.48 20.48
CA PHE A 208 2.86 1.31 21.06
C PHE A 208 2.94 0.10 20.11
N GLN A 209 2.59 0.27 18.83
CA GLN A 209 2.71 -0.77 17.80
C GLN A 209 4.14 -1.33 17.76
N THR A 210 5.13 -0.43 17.73
CA THR A 210 6.54 -0.79 17.66
C THR A 210 6.98 -1.59 18.88
N ALA A 211 6.67 -1.11 20.06
CA ALA A 211 7.07 -1.77 21.31
C ALA A 211 6.45 -3.17 21.46
N VAL A 212 5.15 -3.29 21.17
CA VAL A 212 4.42 -4.57 21.24
C VAL A 212 4.93 -5.54 20.16
N LEU A 213 5.15 -5.05 18.94
CA LEU A 213 5.64 -5.89 17.84
C LEU A 213 7.05 -6.40 18.13
N ILE A 214 7.97 -5.52 18.58
CA ILE A 214 9.34 -5.91 18.96
C ILE A 214 9.31 -6.92 20.10
N TYR A 215 8.51 -6.70 21.14
CA TYR A 215 8.40 -7.61 22.27
C TYR A 215 8.01 -9.02 21.82
N PHE A 216 6.94 -9.16 21.03
CA PHE A 216 6.50 -10.47 20.54
C PHE A 216 7.44 -11.05 19.50
N PHE A 217 8.06 -10.22 18.65
CA PHE A 217 9.05 -10.64 17.66
C PHE A 217 10.27 -11.25 18.38
N CYS A 218 10.80 -10.58 19.38
CA CYS A 218 11.92 -11.07 20.17
C CYS A 218 11.58 -12.36 20.96
N LYS A 219 10.36 -12.45 21.48
CA LYS A 219 9.94 -13.61 22.30
C LYS A 219 9.60 -14.86 21.45
N ARG A 220 8.94 -14.69 20.31
CA ARG A 220 8.43 -15.81 19.51
C ARG A 220 9.23 -16.12 18.28
N TYR A 221 9.96 -15.15 17.75
CA TYR A 221 10.70 -15.25 16.48
C TYR A 221 12.17 -14.85 16.65
N ALA A 222 12.76 -15.16 17.80
CA ALA A 222 14.16 -14.85 18.12
C ALA A 222 15.15 -15.35 17.05
N HIS A 223 14.81 -16.46 16.37
CA HIS A 223 15.62 -17.03 15.28
C HIS A 223 15.66 -16.16 14.01
N LEU A 224 14.75 -15.17 13.87
CA LEU A 224 14.73 -14.20 12.78
C LEU A 224 15.41 -12.88 13.11
N ILE A 225 15.88 -12.69 14.36
CA ILE A 225 16.58 -11.49 14.79
C ILE A 225 17.99 -11.49 14.21
N PRO A 226 18.43 -10.40 13.56
CA PRO A 226 19.77 -10.30 13.03
C PRO A 226 20.85 -10.39 14.13
N THR A 227 21.80 -11.28 13.97
CA THR A 227 22.98 -11.41 14.80
C THR A 227 24.04 -10.37 14.42
N LYS A 228 25.07 -10.16 15.28
CA LYS A 228 26.20 -9.28 14.93
C LYS A 228 26.86 -9.69 13.61
N PHE A 229 26.90 -10.99 13.33
CA PHE A 229 27.44 -11.53 12.09
C PHE A 229 26.56 -11.20 10.87
N ASP A 230 25.23 -11.31 11.01
CA ASP A 230 24.29 -10.94 9.93
C ASP A 230 24.39 -9.44 9.60
N TRP A 231 24.57 -8.57 10.62
CA TRP A 231 24.82 -7.14 10.43
C TRP A 231 26.13 -6.87 9.69
N ALA A 232 27.22 -7.56 10.04
CA ALA A 232 28.52 -7.43 9.36
C ALA A 232 28.44 -7.91 7.91
N GLN A 233 27.83 -9.08 7.68
CA GLN A 233 27.63 -9.62 6.33
C GLN A 233 26.71 -8.74 5.48
N GLY A 234 25.64 -8.18 6.05
CA GLY A 234 24.74 -7.28 5.34
C GLY A 234 25.41 -6.04 4.75
N ARG A 235 26.55 -5.63 5.31
CA ARG A 235 27.39 -4.51 4.79
C ARG A 235 28.24 -4.91 3.58
N LEU A 236 28.43 -6.19 3.30
CA LEU A 236 29.22 -6.65 2.16
C LEU A 236 28.59 -6.22 0.84
N LYS A 237 29.44 -5.80 -0.10
CA LYS A 237 29.03 -5.22 -1.38
C LYS A 237 28.02 -6.11 -2.13
N GLN A 238 28.25 -7.42 -2.17
CA GLN A 238 27.38 -8.39 -2.85
C GLN A 238 25.94 -8.39 -2.33
N TYR A 239 25.73 -8.46 -1.00
CA TYR A 239 24.39 -8.47 -0.40
C TYR A 239 23.72 -7.11 -0.48
N ARG A 240 24.49 -6.02 -0.34
CA ARG A 240 23.99 -4.66 -0.50
C ARG A 240 23.53 -4.40 -1.94
N GLN A 241 24.32 -4.80 -2.93
CA GLN A 241 23.94 -4.68 -4.34
C GLN A 241 22.69 -5.50 -4.67
N LYS A 242 22.57 -6.72 -4.12
CA LYS A 242 21.37 -7.57 -4.29
C LYS A 242 20.13 -6.86 -3.74
N TYR A 243 20.21 -6.30 -2.54
CA TYR A 243 19.10 -5.56 -1.92
C TYR A 243 18.71 -4.34 -2.77
N PHE A 244 19.67 -3.49 -3.16
CA PHE A 244 19.41 -2.30 -3.97
C PHE A 244 18.92 -2.62 -5.38
N LYS A 245 19.33 -3.74 -5.96
CA LYS A 245 18.83 -4.21 -7.27
C LYS A 245 17.32 -4.44 -7.26
N VAL A 246 16.75 -4.74 -6.09
CA VAL A 246 15.31 -4.96 -5.90
C VAL A 246 14.64 -3.71 -5.35
N SER A 247 15.18 -3.08 -4.29
CA SER A 247 14.52 -1.98 -3.57
C SER A 247 14.48 -0.68 -4.36
N LEU A 248 15.56 -0.31 -5.06
CA LEU A 248 15.59 0.97 -5.80
C LEU A 248 14.60 1.01 -6.96
N PRO A 249 14.48 -0.02 -7.81
CA PRO A 249 13.43 -0.06 -8.81
C PRO A 249 12.02 -0.03 -8.19
N MET A 250 11.77 -0.67 -7.04
CA MET A 250 10.47 -0.62 -6.38
C MET A 250 10.14 0.80 -5.90
N LEU A 251 11.12 1.51 -5.33
CA LEU A 251 10.94 2.90 -4.95
C LEU A 251 10.59 3.79 -6.16
N VAL A 252 11.30 3.63 -7.28
CA VAL A 252 11.01 4.36 -8.53
C VAL A 252 9.62 4.03 -9.06
N HIS A 253 9.23 2.75 -9.01
CA HIS A 253 7.89 2.30 -9.39
C HIS A 253 6.79 3.02 -8.58
N ASP A 254 6.91 3.01 -7.25
CA ASP A 254 5.89 3.58 -6.36
C ASP A 254 5.84 5.12 -6.49
N ALA A 255 7.00 5.78 -6.74
CA ALA A 255 7.07 7.20 -7.02
C ALA A 255 6.39 7.59 -8.35
N LEU A 256 6.64 6.85 -9.42
CA LEU A 256 6.02 7.09 -10.74
C LEU A 256 4.50 6.85 -10.68
N TRP A 257 4.08 5.78 -10.00
CA TRP A 257 2.66 5.48 -9.80
C TRP A 257 1.94 6.58 -9.02
N THR A 258 2.52 7.01 -7.89
CA THR A 258 1.95 8.10 -7.07
C THR A 258 1.93 9.42 -7.85
N GLY A 259 2.99 9.73 -8.61
CA GLY A 259 3.04 10.90 -9.47
C GLY A 259 1.91 10.92 -10.50
N GLY A 260 1.60 9.79 -11.11
CA GLY A 260 0.49 9.68 -12.05
C GLY A 260 -0.89 9.90 -11.40
N LEU A 261 -1.09 9.44 -10.14
CA LEU A 261 -2.33 9.72 -9.40
C LEU A 261 -2.53 11.23 -9.15
N ILE A 262 -1.42 11.97 -8.90
CA ILE A 262 -1.48 13.42 -8.76
C ILE A 262 -1.90 14.07 -10.08
N VAL A 263 -1.34 13.62 -11.22
CA VAL A 263 -1.72 14.15 -12.54
C VAL A 263 -3.20 13.89 -12.84
N TYR A 264 -3.72 12.70 -12.54
CA TYR A 264 -5.16 12.44 -12.66
C TYR A 264 -6.00 13.39 -11.82
N SER A 265 -5.60 13.63 -10.56
CA SER A 265 -6.31 14.55 -9.68
C SER A 265 -6.33 15.99 -10.24
N ILE A 266 -5.23 16.42 -10.87
CA ILE A 266 -5.17 17.74 -11.55
C ILE A 266 -6.14 17.77 -12.73
N ILE A 267 -6.16 16.74 -13.57
CA ILE A 267 -7.09 16.68 -14.71
C ILE A 267 -8.55 16.74 -14.23
N TYR A 268 -8.91 15.93 -13.23
CA TYR A 268 -10.27 15.94 -12.67
C TYR A 268 -10.65 17.30 -12.07
N GLY A 269 -9.70 17.97 -11.41
CA GLY A 269 -9.93 19.34 -10.90
C GLY A 269 -10.18 20.37 -12.00
N GLN A 270 -9.59 20.18 -13.18
CA GLN A 270 -9.80 21.06 -14.34
C GLN A 270 -11.12 20.79 -15.07
N LEU A 271 -11.73 19.59 -14.91
CA LEU A 271 -13.05 19.30 -15.47
C LEU A 271 -14.15 20.11 -14.80
N GLY A 272 -14.07 20.32 -13.50
CA GLY A 272 -15.02 21.11 -12.74
C GLY A 272 -15.00 20.81 -11.24
N VAL A 273 -15.57 21.73 -10.46
CA VAL A 273 -15.64 21.58 -9.00
C VAL A 273 -16.58 20.45 -8.58
N SER A 274 -17.69 20.26 -9.31
CA SER A 274 -18.66 19.19 -9.07
C SER A 274 -18.03 17.83 -9.32
N GLU A 275 -17.29 17.68 -10.43
CA GLU A 275 -16.59 16.46 -10.83
C GLU A 275 -15.50 16.08 -9.80
N LEU A 276 -14.73 17.07 -9.36
CA LEU A 276 -13.72 16.88 -8.32
C LEU A 276 -14.36 16.46 -6.99
N ALA A 277 -15.52 17.04 -6.62
CA ALA A 277 -16.26 16.69 -5.42
C ALA A 277 -16.73 15.23 -5.46
N ILE A 278 -17.27 14.77 -6.60
CA ILE A 278 -17.69 13.38 -6.78
C ILE A 278 -16.50 12.41 -6.61
N ILE A 279 -15.37 12.67 -7.28
CA ILE A 279 -14.17 11.86 -7.15
C ILE A 279 -13.66 11.85 -5.71
N SER A 280 -13.60 13.02 -5.06
CA SER A 280 -13.11 13.14 -3.68
C SER A 280 -14.01 12.40 -2.67
N PHE A 281 -15.31 12.32 -2.95
CA PHE A 281 -16.26 11.58 -2.12
C PHE A 281 -16.15 10.07 -2.32
N LEU A 282 -15.96 9.60 -3.56
CA LEU A 282 -15.92 8.17 -3.89
C LEU A 282 -14.54 7.54 -3.69
N SER A 283 -13.44 8.29 -3.82
CA SER A 283 -12.07 7.76 -3.71
C SER A 283 -11.75 7.06 -2.37
N PRO A 284 -12.18 7.53 -1.20
CA PRO A 284 -11.97 6.80 0.05
C PRO A 284 -12.68 5.44 0.07
N ILE A 285 -13.88 5.37 -0.52
CA ILE A 285 -14.66 4.12 -0.64
C ILE A 285 -13.92 3.15 -1.55
N GLU A 286 -13.45 3.62 -2.70
CA GLU A 286 -12.61 2.83 -3.61
C GLU A 286 -11.34 2.34 -2.92
N GLY A 287 -10.68 3.20 -2.14
CA GLY A 287 -9.49 2.86 -1.37
C GLY A 287 -9.71 1.71 -0.39
N VAL A 288 -10.83 1.70 0.32
CA VAL A 288 -11.23 0.59 1.21
C VAL A 288 -11.46 -0.69 0.41
N LEU A 289 -12.15 -0.62 -0.73
CA LEU A 289 -12.42 -1.77 -1.59
C LEU A 289 -11.12 -2.37 -2.17
N ILE A 290 -10.21 -1.54 -2.69
CA ILE A 290 -8.89 -2.00 -3.20
C ILE A 290 -8.09 -2.64 -2.06
N SER A 291 -8.09 -2.05 -0.87
CA SER A 291 -7.37 -2.57 0.28
C SER A 291 -7.79 -3.99 0.66
N THR A 292 -9.06 -4.35 0.39
CA THR A 292 -9.56 -5.71 0.58
C THR A 292 -8.83 -6.74 -0.29
N PHE A 293 -8.41 -6.35 -1.49
CA PHE A 293 -7.68 -7.24 -2.42
C PHE A 293 -6.16 -7.21 -2.24
N MET A 294 -5.63 -6.24 -1.50
CA MET A 294 -4.18 -6.11 -1.25
C MET A 294 -3.57 -7.38 -0.66
N GLY A 295 -4.30 -8.05 0.23
CA GLY A 295 -3.85 -9.30 0.83
C GLY A 295 -3.67 -10.44 -0.17
N PHE A 296 -4.47 -10.49 -1.25
CA PHE A 296 -4.30 -11.49 -2.31
C PHE A 296 -3.00 -11.28 -3.07
N ALA A 297 -2.65 -10.02 -3.39
CA ALA A 297 -1.38 -9.69 -4.04
C ALA A 297 -0.19 -10.05 -3.14
N VAL A 298 -0.26 -9.71 -1.84
CA VAL A 298 0.78 -10.05 -0.87
C VAL A 298 0.90 -11.57 -0.70
N ALA A 299 -0.22 -12.29 -0.59
CA ALA A 299 -0.20 -13.75 -0.46
C ALA A 299 0.40 -14.42 -1.70
N ALA A 300 0.04 -13.96 -2.91
CA ALA A 300 0.64 -14.44 -4.15
C ALA A 300 2.15 -14.18 -4.18
N SER A 301 2.59 -12.97 -3.84
CA SER A 301 4.02 -12.61 -3.81
C SER A 301 4.81 -13.48 -2.82
N VAL A 302 4.28 -13.73 -1.63
CA VAL A 302 4.94 -14.54 -0.60
C VAL A 302 4.97 -16.02 -0.99
N LEU A 303 3.84 -16.60 -1.38
CA LEU A 303 3.75 -18.04 -1.65
C LEU A 303 4.51 -18.42 -2.91
N LEU A 304 4.41 -17.64 -3.98
CA LEU A 304 5.21 -17.84 -5.19
C LEU A 304 6.70 -17.59 -4.93
N GLY A 305 7.05 -16.56 -4.14
CA GLY A 305 8.43 -16.30 -3.74
C GLY A 305 9.03 -17.48 -2.96
N ASN A 306 8.27 -18.09 -2.05
CA ASN A 306 8.68 -19.29 -1.32
C ASN A 306 8.92 -20.47 -2.28
N ASP A 307 8.00 -20.72 -3.22
CA ASP A 307 8.14 -21.80 -4.20
C ASP A 307 9.31 -21.55 -5.18
N ILE A 308 9.58 -20.28 -5.57
CA ILE A 308 10.77 -19.92 -6.38
C ILE A 308 12.05 -20.20 -5.62
N GLY A 309 12.13 -19.76 -4.35
CA GLY A 309 13.29 -20.03 -3.49
C GLY A 309 13.54 -21.51 -3.26
N ALA A 310 12.48 -22.30 -3.15
CA ALA A 310 12.53 -23.76 -3.05
C ALA A 310 12.80 -24.49 -4.39
N LYS A 311 12.92 -23.74 -5.50
CA LYS A 311 13.11 -24.27 -6.88
C LYS A 311 11.94 -25.12 -7.40
N HIS A 312 10.74 -24.93 -6.86
CA HIS A 312 9.51 -25.60 -7.30
C HIS A 312 8.88 -24.92 -8.52
N TYR A 313 9.65 -24.72 -9.61
CA TYR A 313 9.24 -23.90 -10.75
C TYR A 313 7.96 -24.38 -11.45
N ASP A 314 7.76 -25.71 -11.56
CA ASP A 314 6.53 -26.28 -12.14
C ASP A 314 5.27 -25.86 -11.35
N ARG A 315 5.36 -25.88 -10.02
CA ARG A 315 4.29 -25.39 -9.15
C ARG A 315 4.06 -23.89 -9.32
N VAL A 316 5.13 -23.08 -9.39
CA VAL A 316 5.07 -21.63 -9.60
C VAL A 316 4.30 -21.30 -10.87
N GLU A 317 4.65 -21.94 -11.99
CA GLU A 317 3.99 -21.73 -13.30
C GLU A 317 2.49 -22.05 -13.26
N LYS A 318 2.12 -23.18 -12.64
CA LYS A 318 0.74 -23.66 -12.59
C LYS A 318 -0.12 -22.88 -11.60
N THR A 319 0.46 -22.41 -10.47
CA THR A 319 -0.32 -21.70 -9.43
C THR A 319 -0.42 -20.18 -9.67
N ALA A 320 0.51 -19.56 -10.40
CA ALA A 320 0.51 -18.13 -10.67
C ALA A 320 -0.84 -17.62 -11.23
N TRP A 321 -1.39 -18.34 -12.22
CA TRP A 321 -2.68 -18.01 -12.82
C TRP A 321 -3.87 -18.13 -11.85
N TRP A 322 -3.81 -19.07 -10.92
CA TRP A 322 -4.89 -19.23 -9.95
C TRP A 322 -4.99 -18.06 -8.98
N TYR A 323 -3.87 -17.46 -8.58
CA TYR A 323 -3.90 -16.26 -7.75
C TYR A 323 -4.58 -15.10 -8.49
N VAL A 324 -4.19 -14.86 -9.74
CA VAL A 324 -4.72 -13.76 -10.56
C VAL A 324 -6.21 -13.98 -10.86
N LEU A 325 -6.58 -15.18 -11.31
CA LEU A 325 -7.98 -15.47 -11.68
C LEU A 325 -8.92 -15.47 -10.48
N THR A 326 -8.49 -16.02 -9.34
CA THR A 326 -9.30 -16.01 -8.12
C THR A 326 -9.62 -14.58 -7.70
N SER A 327 -8.63 -13.69 -7.71
CA SER A 327 -8.83 -12.30 -7.35
C SER A 327 -9.74 -11.55 -8.34
N ALA A 328 -9.59 -11.82 -9.65
CA ALA A 328 -10.46 -11.25 -10.69
C ALA A 328 -11.90 -11.75 -10.57
N ILE A 329 -12.12 -13.03 -10.27
CA ILE A 329 -13.47 -13.58 -10.02
C ILE A 329 -14.10 -12.89 -8.80
N LEU A 330 -13.37 -12.74 -7.70
CA LEU A 330 -13.87 -12.05 -6.51
C LEU A 330 -14.19 -10.58 -6.80
N ALA A 331 -13.35 -9.88 -7.58
CA ALA A 331 -13.63 -8.51 -8.00
C ALA A 331 -14.86 -8.42 -8.92
N THR A 332 -15.07 -9.43 -9.78
CA THR A 332 -16.26 -9.52 -10.61
C THR A 332 -17.52 -9.74 -9.77
N LEU A 333 -17.45 -10.58 -8.74
CA LEU A 333 -18.58 -10.76 -7.79
C LEU A 333 -18.86 -9.45 -7.03
N LEU A 334 -17.83 -8.71 -6.63
CA LEU A 334 -17.99 -7.41 -6.02
C LEU A 334 -18.65 -6.39 -6.97
N PHE A 335 -18.24 -6.37 -8.24
CA PHE A 335 -18.89 -5.52 -9.24
C PHE A 335 -20.39 -5.82 -9.34
N PHE A 336 -20.79 -7.10 -9.46
CA PHE A 336 -22.20 -7.48 -9.52
C PHE A 336 -22.93 -7.11 -8.22
N LEU A 337 -22.30 -7.21 -7.06
CA LEU A 337 -22.89 -6.76 -5.80
C LEU A 337 -23.17 -5.26 -5.83
N VAL A 338 -22.20 -4.44 -6.25
CA VAL A 338 -22.36 -2.99 -6.38
C VAL A 338 -23.44 -2.65 -7.41
N TRP A 339 -23.44 -3.33 -8.56
CA TRP A 339 -24.43 -3.12 -9.62
C TRP A 339 -25.84 -3.48 -9.17
N LEU A 340 -26.05 -4.60 -8.48
CA LEU A 340 -27.34 -5.00 -7.92
C LEU A 340 -27.80 -4.03 -6.83
N SER A 341 -26.85 -3.45 -6.07
CA SER A 341 -27.12 -2.47 -5.01
C SER A 341 -27.27 -1.05 -5.55
N SER A 342 -27.17 -0.82 -6.87
CA SER A 342 -27.21 0.52 -7.47
C SER A 342 -28.44 1.35 -7.11
N PRO A 343 -29.68 0.80 -6.93
CA PRO A 343 -30.80 1.61 -6.49
C PRO A 343 -30.65 2.13 -5.06
N LEU A 344 -30.07 1.31 -4.16
CA LEU A 344 -29.78 1.69 -2.79
C LEU A 344 -28.66 2.75 -2.75
N ILE A 345 -27.61 2.53 -3.55
CA ILE A 345 -26.48 3.48 -3.66
C ILE A 345 -27.00 4.82 -4.20
N HIS A 346 -27.83 4.83 -5.23
CA HIS A 346 -28.45 6.05 -5.75
C HIS A 346 -29.24 6.79 -4.67
N HIS A 347 -30.06 6.09 -3.91
CA HIS A 347 -30.80 6.68 -2.80
C HIS A 347 -29.89 7.35 -1.75
N LEU A 348 -28.80 6.68 -1.38
CA LEU A 348 -27.79 7.22 -0.46
C LEU A 348 -27.06 8.45 -1.06
N LEU A 349 -26.76 8.43 -2.35
CA LEU A 349 -26.11 9.55 -3.03
C LEU A 349 -27.02 10.78 -3.12
N VAL A 350 -28.34 10.60 -3.30
CA VAL A 350 -29.33 11.71 -3.24
C VAL A 350 -29.37 12.36 -1.86
N LEU A 351 -29.11 11.59 -0.80
CA LEU A 351 -29.03 12.13 0.59
C LEU A 351 -27.65 12.73 0.93
N SER A 352 -26.67 12.56 0.05
CA SER A 352 -25.32 13.09 0.24
C SER A 352 -25.24 14.57 -0.15
N PRO A 353 -24.15 15.30 0.22
CA PRO A 353 -23.96 16.70 -0.17
C PRO A 353 -23.59 16.90 -1.65
N LEU A 354 -23.58 15.85 -2.47
CA LEU A 354 -23.27 15.93 -3.90
C LEU A 354 -24.42 16.55 -4.68
N THR A 355 -24.08 17.42 -5.62
CA THR A 355 -25.08 18.13 -6.45
C THR A 355 -25.69 17.26 -7.55
N ASP A 356 -24.94 16.25 -8.02
CA ASP A 356 -25.35 15.35 -9.11
C ASP A 356 -25.20 13.88 -8.68
N ALA A 357 -26.26 13.32 -8.10
CA ALA A 357 -26.30 11.94 -7.63
C ALA A 357 -26.29 10.93 -8.79
N GLU A 358 -26.84 11.27 -9.96
CA GLU A 358 -26.83 10.40 -11.14
C GLU A 358 -25.44 10.26 -11.71
N MET A 359 -24.71 11.38 -11.86
CA MET A 359 -23.31 11.38 -12.24
C MET A 359 -22.47 10.59 -11.26
N ALA A 360 -22.66 10.79 -9.95
CA ALA A 360 -21.94 10.07 -8.92
C ALA A 360 -22.20 8.56 -8.96
N LEU A 361 -23.42 8.13 -9.25
CA LEU A 361 -23.74 6.71 -9.45
C LEU A 361 -23.03 6.15 -10.68
N ASN A 362 -23.06 6.85 -11.81
CA ASN A 362 -22.36 6.43 -13.02
C ASN A 362 -20.84 6.29 -12.79
N VAL A 363 -20.24 7.25 -12.11
CA VAL A 363 -18.83 7.20 -11.69
C VAL A 363 -18.58 5.97 -10.80
N CYS A 364 -19.41 5.73 -9.80
CA CYS A 364 -19.29 4.57 -8.90
C CYS A 364 -19.33 3.24 -9.67
N LEU A 365 -20.24 3.11 -10.66
CA LEU A 365 -20.36 1.90 -11.50
C LEU A 365 -19.14 1.72 -12.41
N VAL A 366 -18.61 2.80 -13.00
CA VAL A 366 -17.38 2.74 -13.81
C VAL A 366 -16.17 2.36 -12.94
N MET A 367 -16.04 2.93 -11.75
CA MET A 367 -14.99 2.55 -10.79
C MET A 367 -15.11 1.08 -10.38
N ALA A 368 -16.32 0.61 -10.08
CA ALA A 368 -16.56 -0.80 -9.73
C ALA A 368 -16.24 -1.76 -10.89
N LEU A 369 -16.57 -1.39 -12.12
CA LEU A 369 -16.20 -2.16 -13.32
C LEU A 369 -14.68 -2.18 -13.51
N GLY A 370 -14.04 -1.03 -13.36
CA GLY A 370 -12.59 -0.90 -13.45
C GLY A 370 -11.84 -1.72 -12.40
N MET A 371 -12.47 -1.96 -11.24
CA MET A 371 -11.90 -2.76 -10.17
C MET A 371 -11.53 -4.18 -10.63
N ILE A 372 -12.27 -4.77 -11.59
CA ILE A 372 -12.00 -6.12 -12.10
C ILE A 372 -10.60 -6.19 -12.73
N LEU A 373 -10.30 -5.25 -13.64
CA LEU A 373 -9.02 -5.17 -14.32
C LEU A 373 -7.91 -4.70 -13.37
N ARG A 374 -8.21 -3.74 -12.51
CA ARG A 374 -7.26 -3.21 -11.52
C ARG A 374 -6.82 -4.28 -10.53
N VAL A 375 -7.72 -5.10 -10.01
CA VAL A 375 -7.40 -6.21 -9.11
C VAL A 375 -6.61 -7.31 -9.85
N PHE A 376 -6.99 -7.62 -11.10
CA PHE A 376 -6.23 -8.53 -11.95
C PHE A 376 -4.77 -8.06 -12.07
N ASN A 377 -4.55 -6.79 -12.41
CA ASN A 377 -3.22 -6.21 -12.56
C ASN A 377 -2.48 -6.12 -11.22
N MET A 378 -3.14 -5.71 -10.15
CA MET A 378 -2.55 -5.63 -8.82
C MET A 378 -2.00 -6.98 -8.36
N VAL A 379 -2.73 -8.08 -8.56
CA VAL A 379 -2.26 -9.42 -8.20
C VAL A 379 -1.26 -9.94 -9.23
N GLY A 380 -1.47 -9.68 -10.51
CA GLY A 380 -0.53 -10.07 -11.58
C GLY A 380 0.83 -9.38 -11.45
N ILE A 381 0.85 -8.05 -11.35
CA ILE A 381 2.08 -7.25 -11.25
C ILE A 381 2.64 -7.31 -9.83
N GLY A 382 1.82 -6.91 -8.84
CA GLY A 382 2.24 -6.78 -7.44
C GLY A 382 2.46 -8.12 -6.73
N GLY A 383 1.69 -9.14 -7.10
CA GLY A 383 1.80 -10.49 -6.57
C GLY A 383 2.77 -11.35 -7.38
N VAL A 384 2.40 -11.67 -8.64
CA VAL A 384 3.12 -12.66 -9.44
C VAL A 384 4.47 -12.14 -9.93
N LEU A 385 4.53 -11.06 -10.72
CA LEU A 385 5.78 -10.58 -11.31
C LEU A 385 6.80 -10.17 -10.24
N LYS A 386 6.36 -9.45 -9.19
CA LYS A 386 7.25 -9.03 -8.10
C LYS A 386 7.80 -10.21 -7.30
N SER A 387 7.09 -11.35 -7.17
CA SER A 387 7.61 -12.55 -6.47
C SER A 387 8.89 -13.10 -7.07
N GLY A 388 9.01 -13.02 -8.41
CA GLY A 388 10.22 -13.38 -9.16
C GLY A 388 11.18 -12.20 -9.38
N ALA A 389 11.09 -11.12 -8.61
CA ALA A 389 11.93 -9.94 -8.73
C ALA A 389 11.95 -9.29 -10.14
N ASP A 390 10.89 -9.47 -10.95
CA ASP A 390 10.77 -8.88 -12.28
C ASP A 390 10.23 -7.44 -12.21
N ILE A 391 10.88 -6.63 -11.39
CA ILE A 391 10.42 -5.28 -11.05
C ILE A 391 10.55 -4.33 -12.23
N ARG A 392 11.59 -4.49 -13.06
CA ARG A 392 11.81 -3.61 -14.22
C ARG A 392 10.67 -3.71 -15.22
N TYR A 393 10.17 -4.91 -15.47
CA TYR A 393 9.03 -5.10 -16.37
C TYR A 393 7.72 -4.62 -15.70
N SER A 394 7.58 -4.79 -14.41
CA SER A 394 6.47 -4.22 -13.63
C SER A 394 6.42 -2.69 -13.74
N ILE A 395 7.57 -2.01 -13.60
CA ILE A 395 7.68 -0.55 -13.81
C ILE A 395 7.25 -0.18 -15.23
N PHE A 396 7.75 -0.92 -16.24
CA PHE A 396 7.39 -0.67 -17.62
C PHE A 396 5.88 -0.76 -17.86
N ILE A 397 5.22 -1.83 -17.37
CA ILE A 397 3.76 -2.01 -17.52
C ILE A 397 3.01 -0.82 -16.91
N ASP A 398 3.31 -0.51 -15.64
CA ASP A 398 2.58 0.53 -14.91
C ASP A 398 2.86 1.93 -15.47
N THR A 399 4.13 2.24 -15.74
CA THR A 399 4.50 3.56 -16.31
C THR A 399 3.94 3.72 -17.71
N PHE A 400 4.06 2.72 -18.58
CA PHE A 400 3.53 2.79 -19.93
C PHE A 400 2.00 2.89 -19.91
N GLY A 401 1.32 2.06 -19.13
CA GLY A 401 -0.14 2.12 -19.02
C GLY A 401 -0.63 3.47 -18.51
N GLN A 402 -0.07 3.96 -17.41
CA GLN A 402 -0.52 5.17 -16.75
C GLN A 402 -0.12 6.44 -17.55
N TRP A 403 1.16 6.58 -17.91
CA TRP A 403 1.69 7.81 -18.49
C TRP A 403 1.52 7.91 -20.01
N ALA A 404 1.55 6.78 -20.75
CA ALA A 404 1.42 6.80 -22.21
C ALA A 404 -0.02 6.56 -22.68
N ILE A 405 -0.90 5.97 -21.86
CA ILE A 405 -2.27 5.66 -22.25
C ILE A 405 -3.28 6.35 -21.34
N GLY A 406 -3.27 6.05 -20.05
CA GLY A 406 -4.30 6.51 -19.11
C GLY A 406 -4.39 8.02 -19.02
N ILE A 407 -3.29 8.69 -18.65
CA ILE A 407 -3.23 10.15 -18.51
C ILE A 407 -3.56 10.89 -19.82
N PRO A 408 -2.91 10.57 -20.98
CA PRO A 408 -3.24 11.24 -22.23
C PRO A 408 -4.69 11.03 -22.66
N LEU A 409 -5.22 9.82 -22.49
CA LEU A 409 -6.57 9.51 -22.89
C LEU A 409 -7.61 10.18 -21.98
N THR A 410 -7.37 10.23 -20.66
CA THR A 410 -8.22 10.96 -19.71
C THR A 410 -8.23 12.46 -20.01
N TYR A 411 -7.05 13.04 -20.30
CA TYR A 411 -6.94 14.43 -20.72
C TYR A 411 -7.71 14.69 -22.01
N TYR A 412 -7.52 13.84 -23.01
CA TYR A 412 -8.19 13.99 -24.31
C TYR A 412 -9.72 13.86 -24.20
N THR A 413 -10.21 12.84 -23.52
CA THR A 413 -11.67 12.62 -23.36
C THR A 413 -12.34 13.69 -22.50
N GLY A 414 -11.69 14.12 -21.42
CA GLY A 414 -12.25 15.11 -20.51
C GLY A 414 -12.05 16.54 -20.99
N MET A 415 -10.81 16.93 -21.36
CA MET A 415 -10.48 18.32 -21.64
C MET A 415 -10.65 18.72 -23.11
N VAL A 416 -10.35 17.81 -24.05
CA VAL A 416 -10.44 18.12 -25.49
C VAL A 416 -11.85 17.83 -26.05
N LEU A 417 -12.41 16.66 -25.72
CA LEU A 417 -13.73 16.28 -26.16
C LEU A 417 -14.86 16.80 -25.26
N GLY A 418 -14.57 17.28 -24.05
CA GLY A 418 -15.56 17.78 -23.10
C GLY A 418 -16.59 16.75 -22.67
N LEU A 419 -16.22 15.47 -22.63
CA LEU A 419 -17.14 14.40 -22.24
C LEU A 419 -17.41 14.43 -20.72
N PRO A 420 -18.60 14.00 -20.27
CA PRO A 420 -18.92 13.84 -18.85
C PRO A 420 -17.90 13.00 -18.11
N LEU A 421 -17.71 13.24 -16.80
CA LEU A 421 -16.71 12.63 -15.94
C LEU A 421 -16.63 11.10 -16.05
N HIS A 422 -17.76 10.41 -16.06
CA HIS A 422 -17.78 8.94 -16.15
C HIS A 422 -17.19 8.40 -17.46
N PHE A 423 -17.30 9.15 -18.58
CA PHE A 423 -16.62 8.79 -19.84
C PHE A 423 -15.10 9.07 -19.76
N ALA A 424 -14.70 10.17 -19.12
CA ALA A 424 -13.28 10.44 -18.87
C ALA A 424 -12.66 9.33 -18.00
N LEU A 425 -13.39 8.82 -17.02
CA LEU A 425 -12.96 7.69 -16.19
C LEU A 425 -12.93 6.34 -16.93
N MET A 426 -13.70 6.16 -17.99
CA MET A 426 -13.58 4.96 -18.83
C MET A 426 -12.22 4.83 -19.51
N SER A 427 -11.46 5.92 -19.65
CA SER A 427 -10.08 5.87 -20.11
C SER A 427 -9.17 5.03 -19.20
N LEU A 428 -9.47 4.98 -17.89
CA LEU A 428 -8.76 4.11 -16.95
C LEU A 428 -8.99 2.62 -17.27
N LEU A 429 -10.16 2.25 -17.83
CA LEU A 429 -10.41 0.88 -18.28
C LEU A 429 -9.47 0.49 -19.44
N ALA A 430 -9.20 1.43 -20.37
CA ALA A 430 -8.26 1.20 -21.46
C ALA A 430 -6.82 1.04 -20.92
N GLU A 431 -6.41 1.88 -19.96
CA GLU A 431 -5.14 1.74 -19.25
C GLU A 431 -5.01 0.36 -18.61
N GLU A 432 -5.97 -0.01 -17.76
CA GLU A 432 -5.94 -1.28 -17.04
C GLU A 432 -6.04 -2.48 -17.98
N PHE A 433 -6.77 -2.37 -19.08
CA PHE A 433 -6.82 -3.41 -20.12
C PHE A 433 -5.44 -3.64 -20.75
N VAL A 434 -4.74 -2.58 -21.15
CA VAL A 434 -3.40 -2.70 -21.76
C VAL A 434 -2.40 -3.27 -20.75
N LYS A 435 -2.44 -2.81 -19.49
CA LYS A 435 -1.64 -3.41 -18.41
C LYS A 435 -1.94 -4.89 -18.27
N GLY A 436 -3.22 -5.29 -18.33
CA GLY A 436 -3.65 -6.70 -18.26
C GLY A 436 -3.10 -7.55 -19.40
N VAL A 437 -3.10 -7.04 -20.62
CA VAL A 437 -2.51 -7.72 -21.78
C VAL A 437 -1.00 -7.91 -21.59
N LEU A 438 -0.28 -6.86 -21.21
CA LEU A 438 1.17 -6.93 -20.98
C LEU A 438 1.52 -7.86 -19.81
N THR A 439 0.74 -7.81 -18.73
CA THR A 439 0.88 -8.70 -17.57
C THR A 439 0.67 -10.15 -17.97
N THR A 440 -0.40 -10.43 -18.72
CA THR A 440 -0.72 -11.77 -19.25
C THR A 440 0.43 -12.31 -20.12
N TYR A 441 0.91 -11.51 -21.06
CA TYR A 441 2.05 -11.86 -21.90
C TYR A 441 3.30 -12.19 -21.06
N ARG A 442 3.60 -11.35 -20.05
CA ARG A 442 4.78 -11.57 -19.20
C ARG A 442 4.67 -12.85 -18.37
N ILE A 443 3.50 -13.11 -17.77
CA ILE A 443 3.27 -14.34 -17.01
C ILE A 443 3.42 -15.57 -17.91
N GLN A 444 2.84 -15.55 -19.13
CA GLN A 444 2.94 -16.64 -20.08
C GLN A 444 4.38 -16.88 -20.54
N SER A 445 5.17 -15.82 -20.72
CA SER A 445 6.58 -15.93 -21.15
C SER A 445 7.49 -16.60 -20.13
N LYS A 446 7.05 -16.75 -18.87
CA LYS A 446 7.81 -17.32 -17.73
C LYS A 446 9.10 -16.56 -17.39
N ARG A 447 9.43 -15.49 -18.10
CA ARG A 447 10.66 -14.69 -17.91
C ARG A 447 10.69 -13.89 -16.61
N TRP A 448 9.58 -13.87 -15.88
CA TRP A 448 9.47 -13.24 -14.58
C TRP A 448 10.01 -14.11 -13.43
N ILE A 449 10.20 -15.41 -13.64
CA ILE A 449 10.66 -16.36 -12.62
C ILE A 449 12.17 -16.23 -12.48
N ASN A 450 12.63 -15.39 -11.53
CA ASN A 450 14.03 -15.23 -11.21
C ASN A 450 14.30 -15.61 -9.76
N ASN A 451 15.18 -16.56 -9.54
CA ASN A 451 15.64 -16.96 -8.21
C ASN A 451 16.82 -16.06 -7.81
N MET A 452 16.56 -15.09 -6.95
CA MET A 452 17.56 -14.12 -6.48
C MET A 452 18.51 -14.70 -5.41
N VAL A 453 18.22 -15.88 -4.88
CA VAL A 453 18.94 -16.46 -3.72
C VAL A 453 19.71 -17.73 -4.07
N GLU A 454 19.71 -18.13 -5.33
CA GLU A 454 20.35 -19.36 -5.78
C GLU A 454 21.86 -19.40 -5.49
N ASP A 455 22.57 -18.30 -5.76
CA ASP A 455 24.02 -18.20 -5.55
C ASP A 455 24.41 -18.25 -4.05
N ASP A 456 23.49 -17.92 -3.15
CA ASP A 456 23.75 -17.90 -1.71
C ASP A 456 23.65 -19.29 -1.06
N GLN A 457 23.17 -20.31 -1.79
CA GLN A 457 23.08 -21.68 -1.31
C GLN A 457 24.43 -22.40 -1.33
N VAL A 458 25.38 -21.93 -2.13
CA VAL A 458 26.70 -22.54 -2.34
C VAL A 458 27.68 -22.24 -1.17
N VAL A 459 27.37 -21.30 -0.29
CA VAL A 459 28.30 -20.82 0.77
C VAL A 459 28.04 -21.46 2.14
N THR A 460 27.08 -22.37 2.27
CA THR A 460 26.79 -23.07 3.53
C THR A 460 27.38 -24.49 3.53
N VAL A 461 28.70 -24.60 3.41
CA VAL A 461 29.47 -25.81 3.73
C VAL A 461 30.46 -25.49 4.83
#